data_ffded6c3ff4325ac9c95dbfe5160cd3c
#
_entry.id   ffded6c3ff4325ac9c95dbfe5160cd3c
#
_cell.length_a   1.000
_cell.length_b   1.000
_cell.length_c   1.000
_cell.angle_alpha   90.00
_cell.angle_beta   90.00
_cell.angle_gamma   90.00
#
_symmetry.space_group_name_H-M   'P 1'
#
loop_
_entity.id
_entity.type
_entity.pdbx_description
1 polymer ?
#
loop_
_entity_poly.entity_id
_entity_poly.type
_entity_poly.pdbx_seq_one_letter_code
_entity_poly.pdbx_strand_id
1 'polypeptide(L)'
;MKKTVIVLMGFIAVAMCFAACSSDDDNGSTPPENTENEETTDSLQTGTELVVDSAEVWSERDGNRIFGMMYYNSASSKKQPAVILSHSSSLTHEAMSGYALAIAKMGYAAYCFDFCGGSDKSKSDGKTDEMTVFTEVEDLRSVVKTVKSLGYVEPSEVYLLGSSQGGLVSALLADECPDDFAGMILFYPAFNIPEMVSKFSGFGNWGDFGDFGNWGDFGNWGDFGDFGDFGGMMSMSEAYINSI
;
A
#
# COMPACT_ATOMS: atom_id res chain seq x y z
N MET A 1 -7.63 -10.84 -22.93
CA MET A 1 -6.27 -10.65 -22.34
C MET A 1 -6.21 -11.45 -21.05
N LYS A 2 -5.10 -12.13 -20.75
CA LYS A 2 -4.96 -12.85 -19.47
C LYS A 2 -4.69 -11.80 -18.38
N LYS A 3 -5.57 -11.73 -17.39
CA LYS A 3 -5.39 -10.84 -16.23
C LYS A 3 -4.36 -11.46 -15.30
N THR A 4 -3.43 -10.66 -14.81
CA THR A 4 -2.36 -11.11 -13.91
C THR A 4 -2.74 -10.73 -12.49
N VAL A 5 -2.93 -11.73 -11.64
CA VAL A 5 -3.05 -11.55 -10.18
C VAL A 5 -1.70 -11.92 -9.58
N ILE A 6 -1.07 -11.00 -8.88
CA ILE A 6 0.19 -11.22 -8.16
C ILE A 6 -0.13 -11.20 -6.68
N VAL A 7 -0.03 -12.37 -6.04
CA VAL A 7 -0.15 -12.50 -4.58
C VAL A 7 1.26 -12.61 -4.02
N LEU A 8 1.72 -11.57 -3.34
CA LEU A 8 2.99 -11.60 -2.59
C LEU A 8 2.70 -12.04 -1.15
N MET A 9 2.91 -13.34 -0.89
CA MET A 9 3.02 -13.85 0.47
C MET A 9 4.48 -13.66 0.92
N GLY A 10 4.80 -12.46 1.40
CA GLY A 10 6.17 -12.11 1.81
C GLY A 10 6.37 -12.34 3.29
N PHE A 11 7.06 -13.43 3.67
CA PHE A 11 7.93 -13.38 4.83
C PHE A 11 9.16 -12.59 4.40
N ILE A 12 9.31 -11.34 4.83
CA ILE A 12 10.54 -10.57 4.60
C ILE A 12 11.55 -11.07 5.64
N ALA A 13 12.31 -12.11 5.28
CA ALA A 13 13.59 -12.36 5.93
C ALA A 13 14.60 -11.38 5.33
N VAL A 14 14.79 -10.22 5.95
CA VAL A 14 15.88 -9.32 5.60
C VAL A 14 17.14 -9.88 6.22
N ALA A 15 17.92 -10.62 5.43
CA ALA A 15 19.29 -10.97 5.78
C ALA A 15 20.16 -9.71 5.63
N MET A 16 20.40 -8.99 6.72
CA MET A 16 21.43 -7.95 6.77
C MET A 16 22.79 -8.61 6.87
N CYS A 17 23.54 -8.61 5.77
CA CYS A 17 24.99 -8.83 5.81
C CYS A 17 25.66 -7.59 6.40
N PHE A 18 25.99 -7.63 7.67
CA PHE A 18 26.93 -6.69 8.27
C PHE A 18 28.35 -7.09 7.85
N ALA A 19 28.94 -6.33 6.94
CA ALA A 19 30.39 -6.34 6.76
C ALA A 19 31.01 -5.51 7.87
N ALA A 20 31.58 -6.17 8.87
CA ALA A 20 32.42 -5.53 9.87
C ALA A 20 33.75 -5.16 9.21
N CYS A 21 34.04 -3.87 9.07
CA CYS A 21 35.40 -3.39 8.81
C CYS A 21 36.14 -3.33 10.13
N SER A 22 37.07 -4.23 10.36
CA SER A 22 38.15 -4.02 11.30
C SER A 22 39.36 -3.47 10.54
N SER A 23 39.88 -2.36 11.02
CA SER A 23 41.14 -1.76 10.62
C SER A 23 42.31 -2.62 11.09
N ASP A 24 43.30 -2.86 10.24
CA ASP A 24 44.71 -2.69 10.59
C ASP A 24 45.64 -2.88 9.40
N ASP A 25 46.45 -1.86 9.18
CA ASP A 25 47.85 -1.72 8.76
C ASP A 25 48.45 -2.31 7.45
N ASP A 26 48.87 -1.33 6.64
CA ASP A 26 50.16 -1.20 5.97
C ASP A 26 50.65 -2.29 4.98
N ASN A 27 50.71 -1.97 3.70
CA ASN A 27 51.97 -1.80 2.96
C ASN A 27 51.73 -1.58 1.44
N GLY A 28 52.49 -0.66 0.90
CA GLY A 28 52.36 -0.11 -0.43
C GLY A 28 52.64 -1.05 -1.58
N SER A 29 51.99 -0.79 -2.70
CA SER A 29 52.51 -0.92 -4.05
C SER A 29 51.62 -0.18 -5.06
N THR A 30 52.26 0.59 -5.91
CA THR A 30 51.82 1.42 -7.02
C THR A 30 50.83 0.77 -7.97
N PRO A 31 49.87 1.50 -8.55
CA PRO A 31 48.94 1.01 -9.55
C PRO A 31 49.56 0.98 -10.94
N PRO A 32 49.15 0.07 -11.82
CA PRO A 32 49.40 0.18 -13.24
C PRO A 32 48.41 1.10 -13.94
N GLU A 33 48.92 1.73 -14.93
CA GLU A 33 48.46 2.77 -15.81
C GLU A 33 47.22 2.39 -16.63
N ASN A 34 46.42 3.37 -16.79
CA ASN A 34 45.13 3.48 -17.43
C ASN A 34 45.16 3.13 -18.91
N THR A 35 44.23 2.29 -19.36
CA THR A 35 43.86 2.19 -20.78
C THR A 35 42.47 2.78 -20.93
N GLU A 36 42.38 3.93 -21.60
CA GLU A 36 41.18 4.58 -22.03
C GLU A 36 40.34 3.65 -22.92
N ASN A 37 39.15 3.25 -22.44
CA ASN A 37 38.12 2.72 -23.31
C ASN A 37 37.13 3.86 -23.60
N GLU A 38 37.06 4.23 -24.87
CA GLU A 38 36.05 5.12 -25.43
C GLU A 38 34.67 4.54 -25.13
N GLU A 39 33.94 5.16 -24.19
CA GLU A 39 32.50 4.97 -24.05
C GLU A 39 31.82 5.58 -25.27
N THR A 40 31.30 4.72 -26.13
CA THR A 40 30.27 5.11 -27.09
C THR A 40 29.07 5.68 -26.33
N THR A 41 28.94 6.99 -26.35
CA THR A 41 27.75 7.70 -25.94
C THR A 41 26.60 7.31 -26.86
N ASP A 42 25.90 6.25 -26.45
CA ASP A 42 24.58 5.96 -26.98
C ASP A 42 23.66 7.13 -26.60
N SER A 43 23.16 7.82 -27.60
CA SER A 43 22.29 8.97 -27.45
C SER A 43 20.99 8.54 -26.76
N LEU A 44 20.98 8.66 -25.42
CA LEU A 44 19.76 8.58 -24.63
C LEU A 44 18.80 9.63 -25.18
N GLN A 45 17.73 9.14 -25.81
CA GLN A 45 16.55 9.93 -26.17
C GLN A 45 16.19 10.81 -24.96
N THR A 46 15.99 12.09 -25.22
CA THR A 46 15.49 13.07 -24.27
C THR A 46 14.11 12.62 -23.78
N GLY A 47 14.10 11.71 -22.81
CA GLY A 47 12.91 11.38 -22.07
C GLY A 47 12.47 12.61 -21.30
N THR A 48 11.22 13.02 -21.46
CA THR A 48 10.61 14.07 -20.64
C THR A 48 10.92 13.74 -19.17
N GLU A 49 11.57 14.66 -18.45
CA GLU A 49 11.92 14.48 -17.05
C GLU A 49 10.65 14.11 -16.27
N LEU A 50 10.71 13.02 -15.48
CA LEU A 50 9.57 12.56 -14.71
C LEU A 50 9.40 13.50 -13.50
N VAL A 51 8.39 14.34 -13.52
CA VAL A 51 8.03 15.25 -12.43
C VAL A 51 6.84 14.66 -11.68
N VAL A 52 7.09 14.13 -10.48
CA VAL A 52 6.02 13.60 -9.63
C VAL A 52 5.43 14.71 -8.80
N ASP A 53 4.15 14.98 -9.02
CA ASP A 53 3.32 15.86 -8.23
C ASP A 53 2.34 15.08 -7.37
N SER A 54 1.74 15.76 -6.38
CA SER A 54 0.69 15.18 -5.56
C SER A 54 -0.50 16.14 -5.44
N ALA A 55 -1.71 15.58 -5.37
CA ALA A 55 -2.94 16.33 -5.22
C ALA A 55 -3.94 15.58 -4.33
N GLU A 56 -4.69 16.32 -3.52
CA GLU A 56 -5.87 15.78 -2.85
C GLU A 56 -6.96 15.49 -3.88
N VAL A 57 -7.52 14.30 -3.83
CA VAL A 57 -8.66 13.89 -4.65
C VAL A 57 -9.73 13.31 -3.73
N TRP A 58 -10.93 13.82 -3.84
CA TRP A 58 -12.06 13.39 -3.04
C TRP A 58 -13.01 12.54 -3.88
N SER A 59 -13.48 11.45 -3.29
CA SER A 59 -14.58 10.63 -3.81
C SER A 59 -15.78 10.76 -2.88
N GLU A 60 -16.92 10.17 -3.25
CA GLU A 60 -18.13 10.18 -2.43
C GLU A 60 -18.87 8.86 -2.55
N ARG A 61 -19.33 8.33 -1.42
CA ARG A 61 -20.25 7.20 -1.32
C ARG A 61 -21.42 7.55 -0.40
N ASP A 62 -22.61 7.59 -0.97
CA ASP A 62 -23.88 7.82 -0.22
C ASP A 62 -23.83 9.05 0.71
N GLY A 63 -23.22 10.16 0.24
CA GLY A 63 -23.07 11.39 1.00
C GLY A 63 -21.84 11.43 1.92
N ASN A 64 -21.11 10.32 2.11
CA ASN A 64 -19.85 10.31 2.84
C ASN A 64 -18.69 10.64 1.89
N ARG A 65 -17.88 11.63 2.26
CA ARG A 65 -16.70 12.01 1.48
C ARG A 65 -15.54 11.09 1.82
N ILE A 66 -14.82 10.66 0.78
CA ILE A 66 -13.66 9.79 0.86
C ILE A 66 -12.44 10.60 0.47
N PHE A 67 -11.53 10.79 1.41
CA PHE A 67 -10.26 11.49 1.20
C PHE A 67 -9.22 10.59 0.57
N GLY A 68 -8.39 11.14 -0.33
CA GLY A 68 -7.18 10.46 -0.79
C GLY A 68 -6.17 11.39 -1.41
N MET A 69 -4.96 10.86 -1.56
CA MET A 69 -3.83 11.53 -2.19
C MET A 69 -3.47 10.81 -3.49
N MET A 70 -3.43 11.58 -4.56
CA MET A 70 -2.95 11.14 -5.87
C MET A 70 -1.51 11.61 -6.06
N TYR A 71 -0.64 10.69 -6.49
CA TYR A 71 0.73 10.95 -6.94
C TYR A 71 0.81 10.61 -8.42
N TYR A 72 1.30 11.52 -9.25
CA TYR A 72 1.29 11.34 -10.72
C TYR A 72 2.36 12.16 -11.41
N ASN A 73 2.72 11.81 -12.63
CA ASN A 73 3.63 12.60 -13.44
C ASN A 73 2.88 13.77 -14.10
N SER A 74 3.02 14.97 -13.52
CA SER A 74 2.35 16.18 -14.02
C SER A 74 2.92 16.71 -15.36
N ALA A 75 4.14 16.33 -15.71
CA ALA A 75 4.76 16.68 -16.98
C ALA A 75 4.31 15.78 -18.15
N SER A 76 3.59 14.68 -17.87
CA SER A 76 3.12 13.77 -18.91
C SER A 76 1.97 14.36 -19.69
N SER A 77 2.11 14.39 -21.02
CA SER A 77 1.01 14.71 -21.95
C SER A 77 0.13 13.50 -22.29
N LYS A 78 0.54 12.30 -21.85
CA LYS A 78 -0.18 11.04 -22.08
C LYS A 78 -0.93 10.65 -20.80
N LYS A 79 -2.05 9.95 -20.98
CA LYS A 79 -2.72 9.30 -19.87
C LYS A 79 -1.82 8.23 -19.25
N GLN A 80 -1.88 8.10 -17.94
CA GLN A 80 -1.06 7.20 -17.15
C GLN A 80 -1.91 6.01 -16.68
N PRO A 81 -1.38 4.78 -16.68
CA PRO A 81 -2.00 3.69 -15.96
C PRO A 81 -2.10 4.07 -14.47
N ALA A 82 -3.12 3.59 -13.79
CA ALA A 82 -3.34 3.96 -12.40
C ALA A 82 -3.26 2.74 -11.45
N VAL A 83 -2.72 2.97 -10.25
CA VAL A 83 -2.76 2.02 -9.14
C VAL A 83 -3.52 2.65 -7.98
N ILE A 84 -4.56 1.96 -7.49
CA ILE A 84 -5.33 2.37 -6.32
C ILE A 84 -4.88 1.52 -5.14
N LEU A 85 -4.46 2.17 -4.05
CA LEU A 85 -3.84 1.56 -2.89
C LEU A 85 -4.77 1.60 -1.68
N SER A 86 -5.17 0.42 -1.20
CA SER A 86 -6.04 0.20 -0.04
C SER A 86 -5.22 -0.20 1.17
N HIS A 87 -5.32 0.58 2.27
CA HIS A 87 -4.55 0.37 3.49
C HIS A 87 -5.07 -0.79 4.36
N SER A 88 -4.27 -1.20 5.34
CA SER A 88 -4.64 -2.19 6.36
C SER A 88 -5.62 -1.61 7.38
N SER A 89 -6.23 -2.49 8.19
CA SER A 89 -7.13 -2.12 9.29
C SER A 89 -6.57 -1.00 10.16
N SER A 90 -7.41 -0.08 10.56
CA SER A 90 -7.11 1.03 11.49
C SER A 90 -5.99 1.99 11.05
N LEU A 91 -5.51 1.87 9.82
CA LEU A 91 -4.53 2.78 9.23
C LEU A 91 -5.21 3.86 8.38
N THR A 92 -4.41 4.65 7.68
CA THR A 92 -4.84 5.71 6.76
C THR A 92 -4.04 5.63 5.45
N HIS A 93 -4.38 6.49 4.48
CA HIS A 93 -3.61 6.65 3.23
C HIS A 93 -2.11 6.86 3.47
N GLU A 94 -1.72 7.42 4.63
CA GLU A 94 -0.32 7.69 4.97
C GLU A 94 0.52 6.39 4.97
N ALA A 95 -0.06 5.27 5.41
CA ALA A 95 0.62 3.98 5.40
C ALA A 95 0.95 3.48 3.97
N MET A 96 0.22 3.97 2.97
CA MET A 96 0.41 3.61 1.57
C MET A 96 1.15 4.67 0.76
N SER A 97 1.39 5.87 1.32
CA SER A 97 1.94 7.01 0.61
C SER A 97 3.35 6.78 0.05
N GLY A 98 4.20 6.06 0.80
CA GLY A 98 5.54 5.69 0.34
C GLY A 98 5.51 4.77 -0.89
N TYR A 99 4.60 3.80 -0.90
CA TYR A 99 4.38 2.92 -2.07
C TYR A 99 3.80 3.72 -3.24
N ALA A 100 2.82 4.59 -2.99
CA ALA A 100 2.22 5.43 -4.01
C ALA A 100 3.26 6.33 -4.69
N LEU A 101 4.14 6.97 -3.92
CA LEU A 101 5.24 7.78 -4.44
C LEU A 101 6.22 6.95 -5.28
N ALA A 102 6.58 5.74 -4.82
CA ALA A 102 7.47 4.84 -5.55
C ALA A 102 6.85 4.40 -6.89
N ILE A 103 5.56 4.07 -6.89
CA ILE A 103 4.79 3.69 -8.08
C ILE A 103 4.68 4.87 -9.06
N ALA A 104 4.45 6.09 -8.55
CA ALA A 104 4.41 7.29 -9.39
C ALA A 104 5.76 7.57 -10.07
N LYS A 105 6.89 7.30 -9.39
CA LYS A 105 8.23 7.36 -9.99
C LYS A 105 8.47 6.32 -11.09
N MET A 106 7.62 5.31 -11.22
CA MET A 106 7.64 4.34 -12.33
C MET A 106 6.73 4.75 -13.50
N GLY A 107 6.10 5.93 -13.43
CA GLY A 107 5.25 6.48 -14.50
C GLY A 107 3.76 6.14 -14.39
N TYR A 108 3.30 5.63 -13.25
CA TYR A 108 1.89 5.40 -12.97
C TYR A 108 1.27 6.61 -12.24
N ALA A 109 -0.05 6.76 -12.31
CA ALA A 109 -0.80 7.54 -11.35
C ALA A 109 -1.12 6.62 -10.16
N ALA A 110 -0.75 7.02 -8.94
CA ALA A 110 -0.91 6.19 -7.75
C ALA A 110 -1.79 6.91 -6.72
N TYR A 111 -2.92 6.31 -6.37
CA TYR A 111 -3.90 6.90 -5.47
C TYR A 111 -4.03 6.07 -4.19
N CYS A 112 -3.74 6.67 -3.05
CA CYS A 112 -4.00 6.10 -1.74
C CYS A 112 -5.07 6.93 -1.01
N PHE A 113 -5.97 6.26 -0.29
CA PHE A 113 -7.15 6.89 0.29
C PHE A 113 -7.45 6.33 1.69
N ASP A 114 -8.31 7.03 2.42
CA ASP A 114 -8.83 6.62 3.71
C ASP A 114 -10.22 5.99 3.52
N PHE A 115 -10.44 4.78 4.05
CA PHE A 115 -11.80 4.23 4.13
C PHE A 115 -12.68 5.06 5.07
N CYS A 116 -13.98 5.17 4.76
CA CYS A 116 -14.95 5.80 5.64
C CYS A 116 -15.05 5.05 6.97
N GLY A 117 -14.77 5.74 8.07
CA GLY A 117 -14.72 5.13 9.40
C GLY A 117 -13.52 4.19 9.62
N GLY A 118 -12.57 4.11 8.69
CA GLY A 118 -11.46 3.17 8.73
C GLY A 118 -10.47 3.37 9.88
N SER A 119 -10.44 4.57 10.46
CA SER A 119 -9.55 4.94 11.57
C SER A 119 -10.01 6.23 12.22
N ASP A 120 -9.70 6.43 13.49
CA ASP A 120 -9.90 7.71 14.20
C ASP A 120 -9.06 8.86 13.62
N LYS A 121 -8.03 8.51 12.84
CA LYS A 121 -7.17 9.48 12.13
C LYS A 121 -7.59 9.68 10.68
N SER A 122 -8.62 8.98 10.20
CA SER A 122 -9.15 9.11 8.84
C SER A 122 -9.59 10.54 8.56
N LYS A 123 -9.28 11.04 7.38
CA LYS A 123 -9.82 12.31 6.87
C LYS A 123 -11.14 12.10 6.11
N SER A 124 -11.52 10.86 5.85
CA SER A 124 -12.82 10.49 5.29
C SER A 124 -13.92 10.60 6.35
N ASP A 125 -15.15 10.81 5.88
CA ASP A 125 -16.32 10.80 6.75
C ASP A 125 -16.61 9.39 7.30
N GLY A 126 -17.63 9.25 8.15
CA GLY A 126 -18.06 7.97 8.73
C GLY A 126 -17.47 7.71 10.11
N LYS A 127 -17.94 6.64 10.75
CA LYS A 127 -17.51 6.21 12.07
C LYS A 127 -17.09 4.77 12.07
N THR A 128 -16.15 4.42 12.94
CA THR A 128 -15.59 3.07 13.03
C THR A 128 -16.63 2.02 13.40
N ASP A 129 -17.65 2.38 14.19
CA ASP A 129 -18.74 1.49 14.58
C ASP A 129 -19.78 1.26 13.47
N GLU A 130 -19.76 2.05 12.41
CA GLU A 130 -20.63 1.93 11.24
C GLU A 130 -19.92 1.25 10.05
N MET A 131 -18.60 1.05 10.14
CA MET A 131 -17.78 0.45 9.09
C MET A 131 -17.97 -1.08 9.03
N THR A 132 -18.03 -1.62 7.82
CA THR A 132 -18.05 -3.06 7.53
C THR A 132 -17.19 -3.35 6.31
N VAL A 133 -16.84 -4.61 6.07
CA VAL A 133 -16.17 -5.03 4.82
C VAL A 133 -16.97 -4.58 3.60
N PHE A 134 -18.31 -4.69 3.65
CA PHE A 134 -19.16 -4.29 2.52
C PHE A 134 -19.15 -2.78 2.28
N THR A 135 -19.15 -1.97 3.33
CA THR A 135 -19.05 -0.51 3.16
C THR A 135 -17.68 -0.11 2.61
N GLU A 136 -16.61 -0.81 2.97
CA GLU A 136 -15.27 -0.58 2.41
C GLU A 136 -15.17 -0.98 0.93
N VAL A 137 -15.84 -2.07 0.52
CA VAL A 137 -15.95 -2.44 -0.90
C VAL A 137 -16.65 -1.33 -1.70
N GLU A 138 -17.72 -0.74 -1.16
CA GLU A 138 -18.43 0.37 -1.82
C GLU A 138 -17.62 1.68 -1.81
N ASP A 139 -16.82 1.94 -0.74
CA ASP A 139 -15.85 3.03 -0.75
C ASP A 139 -14.84 2.87 -1.89
N LEU A 140 -14.22 1.69 -2.00
CA LEU A 140 -13.27 1.39 -3.05
C LEU A 140 -13.91 1.47 -4.44
N ARG A 141 -15.16 1.03 -4.61
CA ARG A 141 -15.92 1.16 -5.86
C ARG A 141 -16.07 2.63 -6.27
N SER A 142 -16.42 3.49 -5.30
CA SER A 142 -16.56 4.92 -5.53
C SER A 142 -15.22 5.59 -5.87
N VAL A 143 -14.17 5.18 -5.21
CA VAL A 143 -12.79 5.59 -5.49
C VAL A 143 -12.38 5.20 -6.91
N VAL A 144 -12.62 3.95 -7.33
CA VAL A 144 -12.31 3.46 -8.69
C VAL A 144 -13.02 4.32 -9.73
N LYS A 145 -14.30 4.62 -9.53
CA LYS A 145 -15.07 5.48 -10.43
C LYS A 145 -14.46 6.88 -10.54
N THR A 146 -14.08 7.47 -9.43
CA THR A 146 -13.44 8.79 -9.38
C THR A 146 -12.11 8.78 -10.11
N VAL A 147 -11.22 7.82 -9.78
CA VAL A 147 -9.89 7.72 -10.40
C VAL A 147 -9.98 7.52 -11.91
N LYS A 148 -10.88 6.65 -12.39
CA LYS A 148 -11.11 6.43 -13.82
C LYS A 148 -11.62 7.69 -14.54
N SER A 149 -12.24 8.64 -13.85
CA SER A 149 -12.74 9.89 -14.42
C SER A 149 -11.67 10.98 -14.59
N LEU A 150 -10.50 10.83 -13.97
CA LEU A 150 -9.43 11.83 -14.03
C LEU A 150 -8.82 11.90 -15.44
N GLY A 151 -8.70 13.11 -15.96
CA GLY A 151 -8.29 13.34 -17.35
C GLY A 151 -6.92 12.78 -17.73
N TYR A 152 -6.03 12.62 -16.75
CA TYR A 152 -4.67 12.10 -16.91
C TYR A 152 -4.55 10.59 -16.62
N VAL A 153 -5.64 9.91 -16.25
CA VAL A 153 -5.67 8.46 -16.00
C VAL A 153 -6.15 7.71 -17.25
N GLU A 154 -5.49 6.59 -17.59
CA GLU A 154 -5.98 5.65 -18.60
C GLU A 154 -6.98 4.67 -17.95
N PRO A 155 -8.29 4.83 -18.18
CA PRO A 155 -9.31 4.11 -17.44
C PRO A 155 -9.35 2.59 -17.71
N SER A 156 -8.71 2.13 -18.79
CA SER A 156 -8.58 0.69 -19.12
C SER A 156 -7.38 0.03 -18.43
N GLU A 157 -6.48 0.83 -17.83
CA GLU A 157 -5.26 0.37 -17.18
C GLU A 157 -5.25 0.71 -15.69
N VAL A 158 -6.30 0.31 -14.98
CA VAL A 158 -6.42 0.51 -13.53
C VAL A 158 -6.09 -0.80 -12.80
N TYR A 159 -5.20 -0.69 -11.82
CA TYR A 159 -4.74 -1.78 -10.97
C TYR A 159 -5.16 -1.51 -9.53
N LEU A 160 -5.40 -2.58 -8.77
CA LEU A 160 -5.59 -2.51 -7.32
C LEU A 160 -4.31 -2.97 -6.60
N LEU A 161 -3.95 -2.31 -5.51
CA LEU A 161 -2.95 -2.78 -4.57
C LEU A 161 -3.57 -2.71 -3.17
N GLY A 162 -3.65 -3.83 -2.48
CA GLY A 162 -4.24 -3.89 -1.14
C GLY A 162 -3.36 -4.63 -0.15
N SER A 163 -3.27 -4.11 1.08
CA SER A 163 -2.55 -4.75 2.18
C SER A 163 -3.51 -5.20 3.28
N SER A 164 -3.32 -6.42 3.80
CA SER A 164 -4.13 -6.99 4.88
C SER A 164 -5.63 -6.88 4.58
N GLN A 165 -6.43 -6.14 5.37
CA GLN A 165 -7.84 -5.85 5.15
C GLN A 165 -8.10 -5.18 3.79
N GLY A 166 -7.30 -4.17 3.41
CA GLY A 166 -7.40 -3.55 2.07
C GLY A 166 -7.15 -4.55 0.94
N GLY A 167 -6.37 -5.61 1.18
CA GLY A 167 -6.19 -6.73 0.27
C GLY A 167 -7.44 -7.58 0.11
N LEU A 168 -8.15 -7.87 1.20
CA LEU A 168 -9.45 -8.55 1.17
C LEU A 168 -10.48 -7.72 0.39
N VAL A 169 -10.63 -6.44 0.73
CA VAL A 169 -11.57 -5.52 0.07
C VAL A 169 -11.29 -5.40 -1.42
N SER A 170 -10.00 -5.28 -1.79
CA SER A 170 -9.58 -5.23 -3.20
C SER A 170 -9.94 -6.51 -3.96
N ALA A 171 -9.77 -7.67 -3.33
CA ALA A 171 -10.10 -8.96 -3.94
C ALA A 171 -11.62 -9.13 -4.12
N LEU A 172 -12.41 -8.73 -3.12
CA LEU A 172 -13.88 -8.78 -3.21
C LEU A 172 -14.38 -7.90 -4.34
N LEU A 173 -13.92 -6.65 -4.44
CA LEU A 173 -14.33 -5.77 -5.54
C LEU A 173 -13.89 -6.31 -6.91
N ALA A 174 -12.70 -6.89 -7.01
CA ALA A 174 -12.21 -7.45 -8.27
C ALA A 174 -12.99 -8.71 -8.70
N ASP A 175 -13.51 -9.48 -7.75
CA ASP A 175 -14.39 -10.63 -8.02
C ASP A 175 -15.75 -10.18 -8.56
N GLU A 176 -16.32 -9.11 -7.99
CA GLU A 176 -17.61 -8.57 -8.43
C GLU A 176 -17.56 -7.90 -9.82
N CYS A 177 -16.44 -7.21 -10.13
CA CYS A 177 -16.28 -6.50 -11.41
C CYS A 177 -14.89 -6.76 -12.04
N PRO A 178 -14.63 -8.01 -12.47
CA PRO A 178 -13.30 -8.41 -12.93
C PRO A 178 -12.84 -7.68 -14.18
N ASP A 179 -13.73 -7.14 -14.99
CA ASP A 179 -13.39 -6.43 -16.23
C ASP A 179 -12.98 -4.98 -15.99
N ASP A 180 -13.18 -4.46 -14.79
CA ASP A 180 -12.82 -3.10 -14.42
C ASP A 180 -11.32 -2.91 -14.15
N PHE A 181 -10.57 -3.99 -13.97
CA PHE A 181 -9.18 -3.94 -13.56
C PHE A 181 -8.25 -4.64 -14.54
N ALA A 182 -7.09 -4.04 -14.77
CA ALA A 182 -6.01 -4.64 -15.57
C ALA A 182 -5.22 -5.68 -14.76
N GLY A 183 -5.19 -5.55 -13.42
CA GLY A 183 -4.55 -6.49 -12.52
C GLY A 183 -4.67 -6.09 -11.05
N MET A 184 -4.16 -6.94 -10.16
CA MET A 184 -4.21 -6.74 -8.72
C MET A 184 -2.92 -7.22 -8.06
N ILE A 185 -2.47 -6.49 -7.04
CA ILE A 185 -1.32 -6.81 -6.19
C ILE A 185 -1.82 -6.90 -4.76
N LEU A 186 -1.54 -8.01 -4.08
CA LEU A 186 -1.99 -8.23 -2.71
C LEU A 186 -0.79 -8.45 -1.79
N PHE A 187 -0.69 -7.63 -0.74
CA PHE A 187 0.27 -7.78 0.33
C PHE A 187 -0.43 -8.41 1.54
N TYR A 188 -0.04 -9.66 1.88
CA TYR A 188 -0.57 -10.41 3.03
C TYR A 188 -2.09 -10.20 3.25
N PRO A 189 -2.93 -10.46 2.23
CA PRO A 189 -4.36 -10.18 2.31
C PRO A 189 -5.03 -10.96 3.44
N ALA A 190 -5.98 -10.32 4.12
CA ALA A 190 -6.63 -10.87 5.32
C ALA A 190 -7.79 -11.82 4.96
N PHE A 191 -7.54 -12.86 4.15
CA PHE A 191 -8.58 -13.82 3.73
C PHE A 191 -9.04 -14.76 4.86
N ASN A 192 -8.30 -14.83 5.95
CA ASN A 192 -8.56 -15.70 7.09
C ASN A 192 -9.16 -14.98 8.31
N ILE A 193 -9.68 -13.76 8.14
CA ILE A 193 -10.29 -12.99 9.25
C ILE A 193 -11.35 -13.82 10.00
N PRO A 194 -12.31 -14.52 9.35
CA PRO A 194 -13.29 -15.34 10.06
C PRO A 194 -12.66 -16.40 10.95
N GLU A 195 -11.59 -17.06 10.48
CA GLU A 195 -10.86 -18.05 11.25
C GLU A 195 -10.11 -17.42 12.43
N MET A 196 -9.49 -16.26 12.21
CA MET A 196 -8.84 -15.50 13.28
C MET A 196 -9.84 -15.11 14.36
N VAL A 197 -10.95 -14.49 13.98
CA VAL A 197 -12.01 -14.07 14.91
C VAL A 197 -12.55 -15.25 15.70
N SER A 198 -12.80 -16.40 15.05
CA SER A 198 -13.30 -17.60 15.74
C SER A 198 -12.31 -18.18 16.76
N LYS A 199 -11.01 -18.11 16.48
CA LYS A 199 -9.95 -18.56 17.41
C LYS A 199 -9.82 -17.62 18.61
N PHE A 200 -10.05 -16.34 18.43
CA PHE A 200 -9.85 -15.32 19.46
C PHE A 200 -11.11 -14.97 20.23
N SER A 201 -12.30 -15.26 19.71
CA SER A 201 -13.57 -15.05 20.43
C SER A 201 -13.74 -15.91 21.70
N GLY A 202 -12.91 -16.95 21.88
CA GLY A 202 -12.83 -17.73 23.11
C GLY A 202 -11.98 -17.11 24.23
N PHE A 203 -11.21 -16.08 23.95
CA PHE A 203 -10.43 -15.33 24.92
C PHE A 203 -11.22 -14.07 25.29
N GLY A 204 -11.97 -14.14 26.37
CA GLY A 204 -12.75 -13.02 26.86
C GLY A 204 -11.86 -11.82 27.18
N ASN A 205 -12.11 -10.72 26.51
CA ASN A 205 -11.47 -9.43 26.63
C ASN A 205 -10.16 -9.25 25.84
N TRP A 206 -10.28 -8.51 24.74
CA TRP A 206 -9.17 -8.12 23.86
C TRP A 206 -8.09 -7.26 24.55
N GLY A 207 -8.34 -6.81 25.79
CA GLY A 207 -7.37 -6.08 26.62
C GLY A 207 -6.19 -6.92 27.13
N ASP A 208 -6.28 -8.26 27.07
CA ASP A 208 -5.24 -9.17 27.59
C ASP A 208 -4.18 -9.53 26.51
N PHE A 209 -4.25 -8.96 25.31
CA PHE A 209 -3.24 -9.18 24.28
C PHE A 209 -1.87 -8.52 24.57
N GLY A 210 -1.74 -7.81 25.67
CA GLY A 210 -0.47 -7.28 26.16
C GLY A 210 0.58 -8.32 26.56
N ASP A 211 0.18 -9.61 26.63
CA ASP A 211 1.05 -10.69 27.12
C ASP A 211 1.38 -11.79 26.08
N PHE A 212 1.25 -11.50 24.78
CA PHE A 212 1.94 -12.30 23.76
C PHE A 212 3.43 -12.03 23.88
N GLY A 213 4.07 -12.92 24.67
CA GLY A 213 5.45 -12.88 25.06
C GLY A 213 6.37 -12.35 23.99
N ASN A 214 7.08 -11.33 24.39
CA ASN A 214 8.38 -10.90 23.89
C ASN A 214 8.67 -11.21 22.40
N TRP A 215 8.07 -10.44 21.50
CA TRP A 215 8.47 -10.37 20.10
C TRP A 215 9.86 -9.73 19.93
N GLY A 216 10.63 -9.58 21.02
CA GLY A 216 11.98 -9.02 21.06
C GLY A 216 13.02 -9.79 20.26
N ASP A 217 12.70 -10.99 19.76
CA ASP A 217 13.59 -11.75 18.87
C ASP A 217 13.45 -11.41 17.37
N PHE A 218 12.47 -10.62 17.00
CA PHE A 218 12.34 -10.07 15.66
C PHE A 218 12.89 -8.63 15.63
N GLY A 219 14.20 -8.48 15.56
CA GLY A 219 15.01 -7.29 15.34
C GLY A 219 14.32 -5.92 15.45
N ASN A 220 15.01 -4.99 16.06
CA ASN A 220 14.63 -3.59 16.24
C ASN A 220 14.18 -2.94 14.92
N TRP A 221 12.88 -2.77 14.72
CA TRP A 221 12.23 -2.13 13.57
C TRP A 221 12.22 -0.59 13.72
N GLY A 222 13.24 -0.02 14.34
CA GLY A 222 13.34 1.39 14.73
C GLY A 222 13.18 2.45 13.62
N ASP A 223 13.11 2.06 12.34
CA ASP A 223 12.99 2.99 11.21
C ASP A 223 11.58 3.04 10.58
N PHE A 224 10.65 2.24 11.05
CA PHE A 224 9.25 2.28 10.61
C PHE A 224 8.37 2.86 11.72
N GLY A 225 8.45 4.16 11.97
CA GLY A 225 7.56 4.91 12.85
C GLY A 225 7.02 4.14 14.07
N ASP A 226 6.89 4.81 15.16
CA ASP A 226 6.41 4.28 16.44
C ASP A 226 5.12 3.41 16.30
N PHE A 227 5.27 2.09 16.23
CA PHE A 227 4.19 1.12 16.32
C PHE A 227 3.70 0.95 17.76
N GLY A 228 3.77 2.02 18.56
CA GLY A 228 3.58 2.01 20.01
C GLY A 228 2.19 1.66 20.53
N ASP A 229 1.21 1.32 19.69
CA ASP A 229 -0.10 0.87 20.17
C ASP A 229 -0.71 -0.23 19.29
N PHE A 230 -0.14 -1.43 19.36
CA PHE A 230 -0.71 -2.61 18.73
C PHE A 230 -2.10 -2.96 19.32
N GLY A 231 -2.42 -2.51 20.53
CA GLY A 231 -3.72 -2.72 21.18
C GLY A 231 -4.86 -1.95 20.48
N GLY A 232 -4.58 -0.77 19.90
CA GLY A 232 -5.54 0.00 19.11
C GLY A 232 -5.75 -0.54 17.69
N MET A 233 -4.79 -1.31 17.16
CA MET A 233 -4.78 -1.78 15.78
C MET A 233 -5.75 -2.95 15.52
N MET A 234 -6.32 -3.55 16.55
CA MET A 234 -7.25 -4.70 16.47
C MET A 234 -8.66 -4.39 16.97
N SER A 235 -9.01 -3.12 17.12
CA SER A 235 -10.37 -2.71 17.47
C SER A 235 -11.28 -2.78 16.24
N MET A 236 -11.67 -4.00 15.86
CA MET A 236 -12.73 -4.17 14.87
C MET A 236 -14.08 -3.97 15.53
N SER A 237 -14.96 -3.15 14.94
CA SER A 237 -16.31 -3.00 15.43
C SER A 237 -17.08 -4.33 15.34
N GLU A 238 -18.09 -4.49 16.22
CA GLU A 238 -18.99 -5.66 16.15
C GLU A 238 -19.68 -5.75 14.78
N ALA A 239 -20.03 -4.61 14.20
CA ALA A 239 -20.60 -4.54 12.86
C ALA A 239 -19.64 -5.09 11.78
N TYR A 240 -18.33 -4.78 11.90
CA TYR A 240 -17.32 -5.30 11.00
C TYR A 240 -17.18 -6.82 11.14
N ILE A 241 -17.05 -7.32 12.38
CA ILE A 241 -16.92 -8.76 12.67
C ILE A 241 -18.12 -9.54 12.11
N ASN A 242 -19.33 -9.02 12.25
CA ASN A 242 -20.54 -9.67 11.75
C ASN A 242 -20.71 -9.58 10.23
N SER A 243 -19.88 -8.81 9.52
CA SER A 243 -19.92 -8.65 8.06
C SER A 243 -19.03 -9.65 7.31
N ILE A 244 -18.13 -10.33 8.03
CA ILE A 244 -17.21 -11.33 7.50
C ILE A 244 -17.62 -12.73 7.96
#